data_3a798ec758605e1ea8b35dc5909ebb90
#
_entry.id   3a798ec758605e1ea8b35dc5909ebb90
#
_cell.length_a   1.000
_cell.length_b   1.000
_cell.length_c   1.000
_cell.angle_alpha   90.00
_cell.angle_beta   90.00
_cell.angle_gamma   90.00
#
_symmetry.space_group_name_H-M   'P 1'
#
loop_
_entity.id
_entity.type
_entity.pdbx_description
1 polymer ?
#
loop_
_entity_poly.entity_id
_entity_poly.type
_entity_poly.pdbx_seq_one_letter_code
_entity_poly.pdbx_strand_id
1 'polypeptide(L)'
;MKKALLIGINYINSNVQLNGCIEDIVNMNAVLTNNFLYDNVKMLRDDMNTAPPTRSNILAALRELVVSSANCSEIWIHYSGHGARVRDFNGDEVSGYDSVIVPVDFATAGFIVDDDLYAIIRNSKCRTIILMDSCNSGTVIDLPWSFTYKNPSNYSISANNKYKLNNPEIYMFSGCKDNQTSSDVYSAALNQAFGAFTHSFLTCLKNANYQISLLLLYRNVCMYLQQNGFSQIPVYSSSISNPMTKSAIFALPPKPIVNTLSTVVTKTPTKINSTSTKMAMIL
;
A
#
# COMPACT_ATOMS: atom_id res chain seq x y z
N MET A 1 4.75 7.84 15.22
CA MET A 1 5.51 7.95 13.96
C MET A 1 5.08 6.82 13.04
N LYS A 2 4.87 7.12 11.76
CA LYS A 2 4.57 6.14 10.72
C LYS A 2 5.65 6.19 9.64
N LYS A 3 6.08 5.04 9.15
CA LYS A 3 7.12 4.94 8.12
C LYS A 3 6.69 4.05 6.97
N ALA A 4 7.19 4.32 5.77
CA ALA A 4 6.93 3.48 4.61
C ALA A 4 8.18 3.19 3.79
N LEU A 5 8.18 2.02 3.14
CA LEU A 5 9.09 1.65 2.07
C LEU A 5 8.27 1.34 0.83
N LEU A 6 8.51 2.08 -0.24
CA LEU A 6 7.84 1.91 -1.52
C LEU A 6 8.88 1.53 -2.57
N ILE A 7 8.64 0.44 -3.29
CA ILE A 7 9.57 -0.14 -4.26
C ILE A 7 8.83 -0.25 -5.59
N GLY A 8 9.24 0.52 -6.60
CA GLY A 8 8.67 0.50 -7.94
C GLY A 8 9.75 0.24 -8.98
N ILE A 9 9.59 -0.81 -9.78
CA ILE A 9 10.59 -1.23 -10.75
C ILE A 9 9.97 -1.35 -12.13
N ASN A 10 10.32 -0.45 -13.01
CA ASN A 10 9.91 -0.51 -14.42
C ASN A 10 10.90 -1.29 -15.30
N TYR A 11 12.06 -1.71 -14.79
CA TYR A 11 13.11 -2.42 -15.54
C TYR A 11 13.51 -1.66 -16.81
N ILE A 12 13.77 -0.35 -16.66
CA ILE A 12 13.96 0.60 -17.74
C ILE A 12 15.10 0.14 -18.66
N ASN A 13 14.88 0.22 -19.98
CA ASN A 13 15.82 -0.21 -21.02
C ASN A 13 16.16 -1.71 -21.01
N SER A 14 15.32 -2.56 -20.41
CA SER A 14 15.45 -4.01 -20.46
C SER A 14 14.40 -4.65 -21.38
N ASN A 15 14.58 -5.92 -21.72
CA ASN A 15 13.61 -6.71 -22.48
C ASN A 15 12.37 -7.15 -21.66
N VAL A 16 12.37 -6.84 -20.38
CA VAL A 16 11.25 -7.11 -19.44
C VAL A 16 10.67 -5.82 -18.85
N GLN A 17 10.78 -4.72 -19.60
CA GLN A 17 10.32 -3.41 -19.15
C GLN A 17 8.82 -3.39 -18.86
N LEU A 18 8.46 -2.75 -17.73
CA LEU A 18 7.12 -2.36 -17.32
C LEU A 18 6.96 -0.84 -17.38
N ASN A 19 5.72 -0.33 -17.24
CA ASN A 19 5.45 1.10 -17.40
C ASN A 19 4.68 1.72 -16.23
N GLY A 20 4.08 0.92 -15.32
CA GLY A 20 3.19 1.41 -14.27
C GLY A 20 3.77 1.44 -12.88
N CYS A 21 4.83 0.68 -12.59
CA CYS A 21 5.26 0.39 -11.23
C CYS A 21 5.79 1.61 -10.47
N ILE A 22 6.47 2.52 -11.16
CA ILE A 22 6.94 3.77 -10.55
C ILE A 22 5.77 4.68 -10.23
N GLU A 23 4.79 4.79 -11.13
CA GLU A 23 3.59 5.61 -10.91
C GLU A 23 2.75 5.07 -9.75
N ASP A 24 2.66 3.76 -9.59
CA ASP A 24 1.98 3.13 -8.46
C ASP A 24 2.53 3.60 -7.12
N ILE A 25 3.86 3.57 -6.96
CA ILE A 25 4.49 4.00 -5.70
C ILE A 25 4.45 5.51 -5.50
N VAL A 26 4.45 6.32 -6.56
CA VAL A 26 4.28 7.78 -6.48
C VAL A 26 2.88 8.13 -6.00
N ASN A 27 1.84 7.50 -6.57
CA ASN A 27 0.46 7.69 -6.16
C ASN A 27 0.21 7.20 -4.73
N MET A 28 0.80 6.06 -4.35
CA MET A 28 0.74 5.56 -2.97
C MET A 28 1.43 6.52 -2.00
N ASN A 29 2.61 7.05 -2.33
CA ASN A 29 3.30 8.04 -1.51
C ASN A 29 2.42 9.26 -1.24
N ALA A 30 1.75 9.79 -2.28
CA ALA A 30 0.85 10.93 -2.11
C ALA A 30 -0.29 10.63 -1.13
N VAL A 31 -0.88 9.43 -1.19
CA VAL A 31 -1.96 9.03 -0.25
C VAL A 31 -1.41 8.85 1.17
N LEU A 32 -0.27 8.19 1.33
CA LEU A 32 0.31 7.95 2.65
C LEU A 32 0.71 9.26 3.34
N THR A 33 1.32 10.19 2.62
CA THR A 33 1.76 11.48 3.19
C THR A 33 0.61 12.43 3.44
N ASN A 34 -0.29 12.61 2.46
CA ASN A 34 -1.32 13.65 2.53
C ASN A 34 -2.55 13.22 3.35
N ASN A 35 -2.91 11.93 3.33
CA ASN A 35 -4.12 11.44 3.99
C ASN A 35 -3.81 10.70 5.30
N PHE A 36 -2.78 9.87 5.33
CA PHE A 36 -2.46 9.03 6.50
C PHE A 36 -1.31 9.56 7.36
N LEU A 37 -0.70 10.69 6.98
CA LEU A 37 0.35 11.41 7.70
C LEU A 37 1.54 10.51 8.04
N TYR A 38 2.07 9.81 7.03
CA TYR A 38 3.33 9.10 7.18
C TYR A 38 4.49 10.09 7.28
N ASP A 39 5.28 9.98 8.34
CA ASP A 39 6.34 10.92 8.67
C ASP A 39 7.61 10.73 7.80
N ASN A 40 7.82 9.51 7.34
CA ASN A 40 9.00 9.15 6.55
C ASN A 40 8.63 8.08 5.52
N VAL A 41 8.80 8.41 4.24
CA VAL A 41 8.58 7.49 3.12
C VAL A 41 9.87 7.36 2.32
N LYS A 42 10.47 6.17 2.36
CA LYS A 42 11.62 5.81 1.53
C LYS A 42 11.13 5.18 0.24
N MET A 43 11.59 5.68 -0.91
CA MET A 43 11.29 5.10 -2.22
C MET A 43 12.56 4.52 -2.86
N LEU A 44 12.44 3.31 -3.41
CA LEU A 44 13.44 2.68 -4.28
C LEU A 44 12.83 2.56 -5.68
N ARG A 45 13.45 3.18 -6.68
CA ARG A 45 12.95 3.23 -8.05
C ARG A 45 14.08 3.25 -9.07
N ASP A 46 13.87 2.67 -10.24
CA ASP A 46 14.91 2.47 -11.25
C ASP A 46 15.01 3.58 -12.30
N ASP A 47 14.20 4.63 -12.21
CA ASP A 47 14.31 5.85 -13.00
C ASP A 47 15.20 6.94 -12.37
N MET A 48 15.75 6.66 -11.18
CA MET A 48 16.63 7.55 -10.44
C MET A 48 17.94 6.87 -10.07
N ASN A 49 19.06 7.59 -10.20
CA ASN A 49 20.38 7.05 -9.86
C ASN A 49 20.70 7.00 -8.36
N THR A 50 19.83 7.54 -7.50
CA THR A 50 20.14 7.75 -6.07
C THR A 50 19.77 6.58 -5.18
N ALA A 51 18.84 5.73 -5.57
CA ALA A 51 18.38 4.61 -4.77
C ALA A 51 17.83 3.48 -5.66
N PRO A 52 18.68 2.82 -6.46
CA PRO A 52 18.20 1.75 -7.34
C PRO A 52 17.67 0.57 -6.51
N PRO A 53 16.58 -0.07 -6.95
CA PRO A 53 15.96 -1.21 -6.28
C PRO A 53 16.72 -2.51 -6.56
N THR A 54 18.01 -2.53 -6.20
CA THR A 54 18.86 -3.72 -6.25
C THR A 54 18.47 -4.69 -5.13
N ARG A 55 18.81 -5.97 -5.27
CA ARG A 55 18.60 -7.00 -4.24
C ARG A 55 19.12 -6.55 -2.87
N SER A 56 20.36 -6.05 -2.85
CA SER A 56 21.00 -5.57 -1.62
C SER A 56 20.24 -4.38 -1.01
N ASN A 57 19.88 -3.37 -1.82
CA ASN A 57 19.22 -2.17 -1.33
C ASN A 57 17.79 -2.47 -0.82
N ILE A 58 17.05 -3.35 -1.50
CA ILE A 58 15.72 -3.78 -1.06
C ILE A 58 15.80 -4.47 0.30
N LEU A 59 16.66 -5.47 0.44
CA LEU A 59 16.82 -6.21 1.70
C LEU A 59 17.31 -5.31 2.85
N ALA A 60 18.25 -4.40 2.56
CA ALA A 60 18.74 -3.44 3.56
C ALA A 60 17.63 -2.49 4.02
N ALA A 61 16.86 -1.93 3.08
CA ALA A 61 15.75 -1.01 3.39
C ALA A 61 14.62 -1.70 4.17
N LEU A 62 14.29 -2.96 3.83
CA LEU A 62 13.31 -3.75 4.58
C LEU A 62 13.76 -4.01 6.01
N ARG A 63 15.03 -4.40 6.22
CA ARG A 63 15.58 -4.60 7.57
C ARG A 63 15.57 -3.32 8.39
N GLU A 64 16.00 -2.20 7.78
CA GLU A 64 15.97 -0.86 8.42
C GLU A 64 14.55 -0.48 8.86
N LEU A 65 13.55 -0.65 7.96
CA LEU A 65 12.16 -0.35 8.26
C LEU A 65 11.63 -1.21 9.40
N VAL A 66 11.86 -2.54 9.35
CA VAL A 66 11.38 -3.48 10.37
C VAL A 66 12.06 -3.25 11.72
N VAL A 67 13.35 -2.97 11.77
CA VAL A 67 14.03 -2.58 13.02
C VAL A 67 13.43 -1.32 13.61
N SER A 68 13.13 -0.31 12.76
CA SER A 68 12.51 0.93 13.20
C SER A 68 11.08 0.78 13.72
N SER A 69 10.41 -0.34 13.40
CA SER A 69 9.01 -0.61 13.78
C SER A 69 8.79 -0.62 15.30
N ALA A 70 9.82 -0.89 16.09
CA ALA A 70 9.77 -0.82 17.56
C ALA A 70 9.38 0.57 18.09
N ASN A 71 9.62 1.62 17.30
CA ASN A 71 9.32 3.02 17.64
C ASN A 71 8.23 3.64 16.74
N CYS A 72 7.53 2.80 15.96
CA CYS A 72 6.46 3.23 15.07
C CYS A 72 5.10 2.72 15.57
N SER A 73 4.05 3.45 15.25
CA SER A 73 2.67 2.98 15.39
C SER A 73 2.24 2.12 14.20
N GLU A 74 2.83 2.39 13.02
CA GLU A 74 2.51 1.68 11.79
C GLU A 74 3.68 1.76 10.81
N ILE A 75 3.91 0.67 10.07
CA ILE A 75 4.79 0.66 8.89
C ILE A 75 4.02 0.18 7.66
N TRP A 76 4.42 0.72 6.50
CA TRP A 76 3.88 0.34 5.19
C TRP A 76 4.98 -0.17 4.29
N ILE A 77 4.72 -1.27 3.59
CA ILE A 77 5.59 -1.83 2.55
C ILE A 77 4.77 -1.93 1.27
N HIS A 78 5.26 -1.35 0.19
CA HIS A 78 4.65 -1.50 -1.13
C HIS A 78 5.71 -1.90 -2.15
N TYR A 79 5.44 -2.95 -2.89
CA TYR A 79 6.21 -3.40 -4.03
C TYR A 79 5.32 -3.40 -5.26
N SER A 80 5.77 -2.78 -6.34
CA SER A 80 5.21 -2.85 -7.68
C SER A 80 6.32 -3.20 -8.67
N GLY A 81 6.20 -4.35 -9.34
CA GLY A 81 7.24 -4.88 -10.22
C GLY A 81 6.96 -6.33 -10.63
N HIS A 82 7.93 -6.96 -11.27
CA HIS A 82 7.81 -8.38 -11.61
C HIS A 82 7.83 -9.28 -10.38
N GLY A 83 6.99 -10.30 -10.42
CA GLY A 83 7.05 -11.47 -9.56
C GLY A 83 7.24 -12.72 -10.42
N ALA A 84 7.90 -13.71 -9.87
CA ALA A 84 8.13 -14.99 -10.53
C ALA A 84 8.02 -16.16 -9.53
N ARG A 85 8.17 -17.37 -10.03
CA ARG A 85 8.29 -18.58 -9.21
C ARG A 85 9.58 -19.29 -9.55
N VAL A 86 10.31 -19.71 -8.54
CA VAL A 86 11.51 -20.52 -8.68
C VAL A 86 11.28 -21.87 -8.02
N ARG A 87 12.08 -22.87 -8.41
CA ARG A 87 11.97 -24.19 -7.78
C ARG A 87 12.31 -24.06 -6.29
N ASP A 88 11.46 -24.63 -5.47
CA ASP A 88 11.72 -24.79 -4.04
C ASP A 88 12.90 -25.78 -3.83
N PHE A 89 13.96 -25.32 -3.20
CA PHE A 89 15.15 -26.12 -2.91
C PHE A 89 15.21 -26.60 -1.46
N ASN A 90 14.46 -25.96 -0.54
CA ASN A 90 14.43 -26.35 0.87
C ASN A 90 13.32 -27.38 1.17
N GLY A 91 12.36 -27.56 0.24
CA GLY A 91 11.30 -28.57 0.30
C GLY A 91 10.17 -28.21 1.25
N ASP A 92 9.98 -26.92 1.50
CA ASP A 92 9.01 -26.46 2.46
C ASP A 92 7.68 -26.00 1.80
N GLU A 93 7.67 -25.79 0.48
CA GLU A 93 6.50 -25.42 -0.28
C GLU A 93 5.73 -26.64 -0.85
N VAL A 94 4.44 -26.73 -0.51
CA VAL A 94 3.54 -27.78 -1.03
C VAL A 94 3.45 -27.74 -2.57
N SER A 95 3.59 -26.55 -3.15
CA SER A 95 3.61 -26.34 -4.59
C SER A 95 4.88 -26.79 -5.27
N GLY A 96 5.97 -26.97 -4.54
CA GLY A 96 7.33 -27.20 -5.03
C GLY A 96 7.99 -25.96 -5.64
N TYR A 97 7.46 -24.76 -5.37
CA TYR A 97 7.96 -23.50 -5.90
C TYR A 97 7.87 -22.39 -4.88
N ASP A 98 8.96 -21.65 -4.69
CA ASP A 98 9.00 -20.40 -3.96
C ASP A 98 8.49 -19.24 -4.81
N SER A 99 7.76 -18.32 -4.20
CA SER A 99 7.41 -17.04 -4.82
C SER A 99 8.57 -16.04 -4.66
N VAL A 100 8.84 -15.25 -5.69
CA VAL A 100 9.96 -14.30 -5.64
C VAL A 100 9.54 -12.93 -6.15
N ILE A 101 10.17 -11.89 -5.59
CA ILE A 101 10.22 -10.56 -6.20
C ILE A 101 11.52 -10.39 -6.97
N VAL A 102 11.47 -9.59 -8.03
CA VAL A 102 12.55 -9.47 -9.03
C VAL A 102 13.23 -8.10 -8.87
N PRO A 103 14.42 -8.02 -8.24
CA PRO A 103 15.19 -6.78 -8.17
C PRO A 103 15.68 -6.34 -9.55
N VAL A 104 16.08 -5.06 -9.68
CA VAL A 104 16.57 -4.54 -10.97
C VAL A 104 17.85 -5.24 -11.44
N ASP A 105 18.66 -5.74 -10.52
CA ASP A 105 19.93 -6.45 -10.76
C ASP A 105 19.79 -8.00 -10.72
N PHE A 106 18.57 -8.52 -10.93
CA PHE A 106 18.26 -9.95 -10.80
C PHE A 106 19.16 -10.87 -11.64
N ALA A 107 19.61 -10.40 -12.81
CA ALA A 107 20.48 -11.18 -13.69
C ALA A 107 21.85 -11.50 -13.08
N THR A 108 22.32 -10.69 -12.13
CA THR A 108 23.62 -10.85 -11.48
C THR A 108 23.56 -11.16 -9.99
N ALA A 109 22.53 -10.61 -9.29
CA ALA A 109 22.36 -10.76 -7.85
C ALA A 109 21.28 -11.79 -7.46
N GLY A 110 20.51 -12.31 -8.44
CA GLY A 110 19.41 -13.23 -8.20
C GLY A 110 18.14 -12.57 -7.66
N PHE A 111 17.17 -13.40 -7.36
CA PHE A 111 15.85 -13.00 -6.87
C PHE A 111 15.84 -12.83 -5.34
N ILE A 112 14.78 -12.25 -4.80
CA ILE A 112 14.47 -12.27 -3.36
C ILE A 112 13.31 -13.25 -3.18
N VAL A 113 13.55 -14.34 -2.46
CA VAL A 113 12.56 -15.38 -2.18
C VAL A 113 11.64 -14.96 -1.02
N ASP A 114 10.45 -15.52 -0.98
CA ASP A 114 9.46 -15.34 0.09
C ASP A 114 10.01 -15.61 1.49
N ASP A 115 10.83 -16.63 1.66
CA ASP A 115 11.54 -16.94 2.90
C ASP A 115 12.43 -15.77 3.41
N ASP A 116 13.17 -15.12 2.51
CA ASP A 116 13.98 -13.94 2.85
C ASP A 116 13.09 -12.80 3.36
N LEU A 117 11.93 -12.58 2.70
CA LEU A 117 10.96 -11.56 3.07
C LEU A 117 10.29 -11.90 4.41
N TYR A 118 9.83 -13.13 4.57
CA TYR A 118 9.24 -13.61 5.81
C TYR A 118 10.20 -13.49 7.00
N ALA A 119 11.46 -13.94 6.84
CA ALA A 119 12.49 -13.87 7.89
C ALA A 119 12.72 -12.44 8.40
N ILE A 120 12.55 -11.43 7.54
CA ILE A 120 12.65 -10.02 7.94
C ILE A 120 11.34 -9.55 8.58
N ILE A 121 10.20 -9.71 7.90
CA ILE A 121 8.90 -9.12 8.24
C ILE A 121 8.33 -9.69 9.54
N ARG A 122 8.60 -10.97 9.85
CA ARG A 122 8.17 -11.61 11.11
C ARG A 122 8.66 -10.89 12.38
N ASN A 123 9.70 -10.06 12.25
CA ASN A 123 10.29 -9.31 13.35
C ASN A 123 9.64 -7.93 13.56
N SER A 124 8.67 -7.55 12.75
CA SER A 124 7.92 -6.30 12.92
C SER A 124 7.24 -6.22 14.29
N LYS A 125 7.27 -5.04 14.91
CA LYS A 125 6.78 -4.79 16.27
C LYS A 125 5.54 -3.91 16.33
N CYS A 126 5.07 -3.39 15.19
CA CYS A 126 3.89 -2.54 15.10
C CYS A 126 2.96 -3.02 13.98
N ARG A 127 1.83 -2.35 13.83
CA ARG A 127 0.92 -2.59 12.71
C ARG A 127 1.67 -2.46 11.39
N THR A 128 1.59 -3.49 10.56
CA THR A 128 2.33 -3.62 9.31
C THR A 128 1.35 -3.87 8.17
N ILE A 129 1.31 -2.95 7.21
CA ILE A 129 0.51 -3.09 6.00
C ILE A 129 1.45 -3.36 4.84
N ILE A 130 1.11 -4.36 4.02
CA ILE A 130 1.91 -4.79 2.89
C ILE A 130 1.03 -4.80 1.65
N LEU A 131 1.48 -4.17 0.58
CA LEU A 131 0.84 -4.18 -0.73
C LEU A 131 1.83 -4.73 -1.75
N MET A 132 1.46 -5.82 -2.43
CA MET A 132 2.28 -6.50 -3.42
C MET A 132 1.57 -6.49 -4.77
N ASP A 133 1.96 -5.58 -5.67
CA ASP A 133 1.48 -5.55 -7.05
C ASP A 133 2.49 -6.23 -7.96
N SER A 134 2.42 -7.56 -7.99
CA SER A 134 3.27 -8.40 -8.83
C SER A 134 2.58 -9.71 -9.18
N CYS A 135 3.06 -10.38 -10.25
CA CYS A 135 2.63 -11.74 -10.58
C CYS A 135 3.03 -12.71 -9.47
N ASN A 136 2.26 -13.78 -9.31
CA ASN A 136 2.55 -14.85 -8.34
C ASN A 136 2.78 -14.35 -6.91
N SER A 137 2.08 -13.31 -6.48
CA SER A 137 2.28 -12.69 -5.18
C SER A 137 1.38 -13.22 -4.06
N GLY A 138 0.55 -14.21 -4.35
CA GLY A 138 -0.43 -14.74 -3.39
C GLY A 138 0.18 -15.31 -2.11
N THR A 139 1.38 -15.89 -2.21
CA THR A 139 2.16 -16.47 -1.10
C THR A 139 3.51 -15.81 -0.87
N VAL A 140 3.78 -14.63 -1.45
CA VAL A 140 5.07 -13.91 -1.30
C VAL A 140 5.48 -13.65 0.15
N ILE A 141 4.54 -13.65 1.08
CA ILE A 141 4.82 -13.64 2.52
C ILE A 141 3.79 -14.55 3.15
N ASP A 142 4.20 -15.73 3.55
CA ASP A 142 3.34 -16.76 4.12
C ASP A 142 2.74 -16.37 5.46
N LEU A 143 1.69 -15.55 5.41
CA LEU A 143 0.93 -15.22 6.60
C LEU A 143 0.01 -16.39 7.01
N PRO A 144 -0.26 -16.55 8.30
CA PRO A 144 -1.05 -17.68 8.83
C PRO A 144 -2.45 -17.82 8.25
N TRP A 145 -3.04 -16.74 7.76
CA TRP A 145 -4.41 -16.75 7.24
C TRP A 145 -4.49 -16.05 5.89
N SER A 146 -5.16 -16.70 4.93
CA SER A 146 -5.44 -16.14 3.60
C SER A 146 -6.94 -16.15 3.32
N PHE A 147 -7.41 -15.07 2.71
CA PHE A 147 -8.79 -14.84 2.31
C PHE A 147 -8.83 -14.65 0.81
N THR A 148 -9.51 -15.54 0.11
CA THR A 148 -9.67 -15.43 -1.34
C THR A 148 -11.14 -15.15 -1.66
N TYR A 149 -11.38 -14.06 -2.39
CA TYR A 149 -12.70 -13.65 -2.84
C TYR A 149 -13.35 -14.71 -3.73
N LYS A 150 -14.60 -15.01 -3.47
CA LYS A 150 -15.46 -15.88 -4.28
C LYS A 150 -16.59 -15.09 -4.95
N ASN A 151 -17.28 -14.29 -4.15
CA ASN A 151 -18.35 -13.40 -4.57
C ASN A 151 -18.57 -12.35 -3.46
N PRO A 152 -19.43 -11.32 -3.67
CA PRO A 152 -19.63 -10.24 -2.71
C PRO A 152 -19.97 -10.66 -1.27
N SER A 153 -20.47 -11.87 -1.08
CA SER A 153 -20.93 -12.35 0.23
C SER A 153 -20.04 -13.47 0.81
N ASN A 154 -19.01 -13.93 0.08
CA ASN A 154 -18.26 -15.12 0.50
C ASN A 154 -16.77 -15.08 0.11
N TYR A 155 -15.95 -15.67 0.99
CA TYR A 155 -14.50 -15.87 0.83
C TYR A 155 -14.15 -17.35 1.03
N SER A 156 -13.14 -17.86 0.36
CA SER A 156 -12.39 -19.01 0.85
C SER A 156 -11.41 -18.51 1.92
N ILE A 157 -11.37 -19.20 3.04
CA ILE A 157 -10.40 -18.95 4.10
C ILE A 157 -9.50 -20.17 4.18
N SER A 158 -8.20 -19.96 4.11
CA SER A 158 -7.20 -21.01 4.34
C SER A 158 -6.29 -20.63 5.48
N ALA A 159 -5.89 -21.62 6.27
CA ALA A 159 -4.95 -21.47 7.36
C ALA A 159 -3.61 -22.11 6.97
N ASN A 160 -2.52 -21.41 7.14
CA ASN A 160 -1.17 -21.92 7.06
C ASN A 160 -0.61 -22.03 8.48
N ASN A 161 -0.57 -23.24 9.02
CA ASN A 161 -0.11 -23.50 10.40
C ASN A 161 1.42 -23.57 10.51
N LYS A 162 2.14 -23.50 9.40
CA LYS A 162 3.61 -23.58 9.34
C LYS A 162 4.27 -22.36 9.97
N TYR A 163 3.67 -21.19 9.77
CA TYR A 163 4.25 -19.91 10.15
C TYR A 163 3.57 -19.32 11.39
N LYS A 164 4.37 -19.07 12.43
CA LYS A 164 3.90 -18.40 13.65
C LYS A 164 4.49 -17.01 13.74
N LEU A 165 3.64 -16.02 13.88
CA LEU A 165 4.01 -14.62 14.02
C LEU A 165 3.69 -14.15 15.44
N ASN A 166 4.63 -13.42 16.05
CA ASN A 166 4.42 -12.80 17.35
C ASN A 166 3.63 -11.47 17.23
N ASN A 167 3.65 -10.85 16.05
CA ASN A 167 2.91 -9.64 15.78
C ASN A 167 1.51 -10.00 15.20
N PRO A 168 0.41 -9.70 15.91
CA PRO A 168 -0.94 -10.00 15.44
C PRO A 168 -1.48 -8.97 14.43
N GLU A 169 -0.70 -7.97 14.04
CA GLU A 169 -1.16 -6.85 13.22
C GLU A 169 -0.38 -6.74 11.91
N ILE A 170 -0.13 -7.86 11.24
CA ILE A 170 0.44 -7.90 9.89
C ILE A 170 -0.67 -8.24 8.90
N TYR A 171 -0.84 -7.39 7.90
CA TYR A 171 -1.88 -7.50 6.88
C TYR A 171 -1.25 -7.32 5.51
N MET A 172 -1.58 -8.19 4.57
CA MET A 172 -1.06 -8.13 3.21
C MET A 172 -2.18 -8.19 2.16
N PHE A 173 -2.04 -7.37 1.15
CA PHE A 173 -2.84 -7.40 -0.07
C PHE A 173 -1.93 -7.76 -1.24
N SER A 174 -2.25 -8.80 -1.97
CA SER A 174 -1.50 -9.28 -3.14
C SER A 174 -2.35 -9.15 -4.39
N GLY A 175 -1.77 -8.65 -5.48
CA GLY A 175 -2.50 -8.36 -6.73
C GLY A 175 -3.01 -9.58 -7.47
N CYS A 176 -2.35 -10.73 -7.34
CA CYS A 176 -2.73 -11.98 -8.02
C CYS A 176 -2.55 -13.20 -7.12
N LYS A 177 -3.26 -14.29 -7.47
CA LYS A 177 -2.91 -15.62 -7.01
C LYS A 177 -1.61 -16.10 -7.66
N ASP A 178 -0.99 -17.12 -7.07
CA ASP A 178 0.30 -17.67 -7.49
C ASP A 178 0.38 -18.16 -8.94
N ASN A 179 -0.75 -18.41 -9.59
CA ASN A 179 -0.83 -18.88 -10.98
C ASN A 179 -1.36 -17.80 -11.95
N GLN A 180 -1.39 -16.53 -11.56
CA GLN A 180 -1.91 -15.45 -12.39
C GLN A 180 -0.88 -14.33 -12.59
N THR A 181 -1.05 -13.54 -13.66
CA THR A 181 -0.26 -12.35 -13.95
C THR A 181 -1.00 -11.09 -13.56
N SER A 182 -0.29 -10.09 -13.02
CA SER A 182 -0.77 -8.72 -12.89
C SER A 182 -0.83 -8.04 -14.26
N SER A 183 -1.75 -7.11 -14.43
CA SER A 183 -1.94 -6.37 -15.68
C SER A 183 -1.49 -4.93 -15.53
N ASP A 184 -0.59 -4.47 -16.41
CA ASP A 184 -0.33 -3.04 -16.62
C ASP A 184 -1.46 -2.43 -17.45
N VAL A 185 -1.93 -1.25 -17.05
CA VAL A 185 -3.00 -0.52 -17.72
C VAL A 185 -2.52 0.87 -18.10
N TYR A 186 -2.77 1.27 -19.34
CA TYR A 186 -2.60 2.63 -19.78
C TYR A 186 -3.94 3.38 -19.75
N SER A 187 -4.02 4.46 -19.00
CA SER A 187 -5.17 5.36 -19.02
C SER A 187 -4.95 6.52 -19.97
N ALA A 188 -5.61 6.51 -21.11
CA ALA A 188 -5.55 7.61 -22.07
C ALA A 188 -6.07 8.95 -21.48
N ALA A 189 -7.03 8.89 -20.54
CA ALA A 189 -7.57 10.07 -19.87
C ALA A 189 -6.58 10.74 -18.91
N LEU A 190 -5.65 9.95 -18.32
CA LEU A 190 -4.64 10.44 -17.38
C LEU A 190 -3.24 10.53 -18.02
N ASN A 191 -3.07 10.03 -19.24
CA ASN A 191 -1.77 9.88 -19.93
C ASN A 191 -0.70 9.17 -19.07
N GLN A 192 -1.12 8.16 -18.31
CA GLN A 192 -0.29 7.43 -17.34
C GLN A 192 -0.53 5.92 -17.46
N ALA A 193 0.53 5.14 -17.29
CA ALA A 193 0.45 3.70 -17.07
C ALA A 193 0.40 3.43 -15.55
N PHE A 194 -0.31 2.40 -15.12
CA PHE A 194 -0.41 2.00 -13.71
C PHE A 194 -0.70 0.51 -13.62
N GLY A 195 -0.35 -0.10 -12.48
CA GLY A 195 -0.78 -1.44 -12.13
C GLY A 195 -2.28 -1.49 -11.84
N ALA A 196 -2.99 -2.43 -12.45
CA ALA A 196 -4.44 -2.54 -12.29
C ALA A 196 -4.84 -2.73 -10.82
N PHE A 197 -4.05 -3.47 -10.06
CA PHE A 197 -4.32 -3.73 -8.66
C PHE A 197 -4.13 -2.49 -7.79
N THR A 198 -2.98 -1.83 -7.87
CA THR A 198 -2.69 -0.61 -7.09
C THR A 198 -3.68 0.50 -7.42
N HIS A 199 -4.02 0.68 -8.72
CA HIS A 199 -5.05 1.64 -9.12
C HIS A 199 -6.41 1.33 -8.50
N SER A 200 -6.85 0.07 -8.56
CA SER A 200 -8.11 -0.38 -7.97
C SER A 200 -8.14 -0.17 -6.45
N PHE A 201 -7.04 -0.48 -5.79
CA PHE A 201 -6.87 -0.29 -4.35
C PHE A 201 -7.02 1.18 -3.96
N LEU A 202 -6.28 2.08 -4.62
CA LEU A 202 -6.33 3.51 -4.36
C LEU A 202 -7.70 4.12 -4.69
N THR A 203 -8.34 3.67 -5.78
CA THR A 203 -9.68 4.11 -6.17
C THR A 203 -10.72 3.71 -5.13
N CYS A 204 -10.73 2.45 -4.70
CA CYS A 204 -11.66 1.96 -3.68
C CYS A 204 -11.43 2.64 -2.32
N LEU A 205 -10.17 2.88 -1.96
CA LEU A 205 -9.80 3.57 -0.73
C LEU A 205 -10.29 5.04 -0.74
N LYS A 206 -10.10 5.74 -1.86
CA LYS A 206 -10.58 7.11 -2.06
C LYS A 206 -12.12 7.18 -2.03
N ASN A 207 -12.80 6.24 -2.70
CA ASN A 207 -14.28 6.18 -2.72
C ASN A 207 -14.87 5.92 -1.32
N ALA A 208 -14.11 5.28 -0.44
CA ALA A 208 -14.46 5.10 0.97
C ALA A 208 -14.03 6.27 1.88
N ASN A 209 -13.64 7.42 1.29
CA ASN A 209 -13.09 8.57 2.03
C ASN A 209 -11.96 8.18 3.00
N TYR A 210 -11.12 7.20 2.61
CA TYR A 210 -9.99 6.68 3.38
C TYR A 210 -10.39 6.09 4.76
N GLN A 211 -11.65 5.69 4.92
CA GLN A 211 -12.16 5.11 6.16
C GLN A 211 -12.93 3.83 5.85
N ILE A 212 -12.27 2.70 6.00
CA ILE A 212 -12.81 1.40 5.59
C ILE A 212 -12.07 0.25 6.31
N SER A 213 -12.78 -0.84 6.63
CA SER A 213 -12.10 -2.04 7.11
C SER A 213 -11.28 -2.70 5.99
N LEU A 214 -10.15 -3.32 6.35
CA LEU A 214 -9.24 -3.94 5.38
C LEU A 214 -9.94 -5.03 4.56
N LEU A 215 -10.78 -5.86 5.20
CA LEU A 215 -11.51 -6.92 4.51
C LEU A 215 -12.57 -6.35 3.56
N LEU A 216 -13.25 -5.26 3.93
CA LEU A 216 -14.21 -4.59 3.04
C LEU A 216 -13.51 -3.93 1.86
N LEU A 217 -12.36 -3.28 2.09
CA LEU A 217 -11.54 -2.72 1.03
C LEU A 217 -11.11 -3.82 0.04
N TYR A 218 -10.60 -4.93 0.56
CA TYR A 218 -10.23 -6.09 -0.27
C TYR A 218 -11.39 -6.55 -1.15
N ARG A 219 -12.58 -6.72 -0.57
CA ARG A 219 -13.78 -7.08 -1.34
C ARG A 219 -14.09 -6.07 -2.45
N ASN A 220 -14.06 -4.78 -2.13
CA ASN A 220 -14.34 -3.72 -3.08
C ASN A 220 -13.32 -3.70 -4.23
N VAL A 221 -12.03 -3.95 -3.93
CA VAL A 221 -10.97 -4.09 -4.95
C VAL A 221 -11.25 -5.27 -5.88
N CYS A 222 -11.61 -6.43 -5.33
CA CYS A 222 -11.96 -7.60 -6.16
C CYS A 222 -13.15 -7.33 -7.08
N MET A 223 -14.20 -6.69 -6.54
CA MET A 223 -15.38 -6.31 -7.33
C MET A 223 -15.04 -5.29 -8.41
N TYR A 224 -14.24 -4.28 -8.08
CA TYR A 224 -13.79 -3.26 -9.03
C TYR A 224 -13.01 -3.87 -10.20
N LEU A 225 -12.06 -4.75 -9.92
CA LEU A 225 -11.29 -5.46 -10.93
C LEU A 225 -12.20 -6.27 -11.87
N GLN A 226 -13.12 -7.07 -11.32
CA GLN A 226 -14.09 -7.85 -12.11
C GLN A 226 -14.98 -6.96 -13.00
N GLN A 227 -15.51 -5.86 -12.46
CA GLN A 227 -16.37 -4.93 -13.19
C GLN A 227 -15.64 -4.22 -14.33
N ASN A 228 -14.32 -4.05 -14.21
CA ASN A 228 -13.48 -3.46 -15.25
C ASN A 228 -12.80 -4.49 -16.16
N GLY A 229 -13.21 -5.77 -16.12
CA GLY A 229 -12.77 -6.80 -17.04
C GLY A 229 -11.41 -7.42 -16.72
N PHE A 230 -10.83 -7.17 -15.54
CA PHE A 230 -9.57 -7.80 -15.14
C PHE A 230 -9.81 -9.21 -14.61
N SER A 231 -9.01 -10.16 -15.08
CA SER A 231 -9.10 -11.57 -14.68
C SER A 231 -8.34 -11.88 -13.38
N GLN A 232 -7.49 -10.97 -12.92
CA GLN A 232 -6.70 -11.18 -11.70
C GLN A 232 -7.60 -11.26 -10.46
N ILE A 233 -7.25 -12.16 -9.55
CA ILE A 233 -7.96 -12.37 -8.29
C ILE A 233 -6.98 -12.08 -7.16
N PRO A 234 -7.09 -10.92 -6.52
CA PRO A 234 -6.26 -10.59 -5.37
C PRO A 234 -6.43 -11.58 -4.22
N VAL A 235 -5.44 -11.61 -3.34
CA VAL A 235 -5.49 -12.33 -2.06
C VAL A 235 -5.28 -11.33 -0.94
N TYR A 236 -6.07 -11.47 0.13
CA TYR A 236 -5.84 -10.77 1.39
C TYR A 236 -5.33 -11.77 2.42
N SER A 237 -4.19 -11.47 3.04
CA SER A 237 -3.58 -12.32 4.04
C SER A 237 -3.40 -11.58 5.36
N SER A 238 -3.43 -12.31 6.48
CA SER A 238 -3.38 -11.73 7.81
C SER A 238 -2.65 -12.64 8.80
N SER A 239 -1.98 -12.03 9.78
CA SER A 239 -1.42 -12.75 10.93
C SER A 239 -2.47 -13.28 11.90
N ILE A 240 -3.73 -12.84 11.79
CA ILE A 240 -4.87 -13.26 12.65
C ILE A 240 -6.02 -13.83 11.83
N SER A 241 -6.76 -14.78 12.44
CA SER A 241 -7.91 -15.43 11.80
C SER A 241 -9.14 -14.53 11.66
N ASN A 242 -9.27 -13.54 12.51
CA ASN A 242 -10.40 -12.60 12.47
C ASN A 242 -9.94 -11.20 12.06
N PRO A 243 -10.07 -10.82 10.78
CA PRO A 243 -9.66 -9.51 10.28
C PRO A 243 -10.64 -8.38 10.64
N MET A 244 -11.65 -8.63 11.46
CA MET A 244 -12.65 -7.64 11.89
C MET A 244 -12.27 -6.90 13.17
N THR A 245 -11.00 -6.93 13.56
CA THR A 245 -10.47 -6.17 14.71
C THR A 245 -10.41 -4.67 14.44
N LYS A 246 -10.35 -3.85 15.49
CA LYS A 246 -10.23 -2.39 15.35
C LYS A 246 -8.98 -1.97 14.60
N SER A 247 -7.89 -2.69 14.71
CA SER A 247 -6.64 -2.46 13.99
C SER A 247 -6.70 -2.80 12.50
N ALA A 248 -7.67 -3.63 12.09
CA ALA A 248 -7.89 -3.96 10.69
C ALA A 248 -8.79 -2.92 9.97
N ILE A 249 -8.57 -1.63 10.23
CA ILE A 249 -9.32 -0.51 9.65
C ILE A 249 -8.36 0.56 9.18
N PHE A 250 -8.55 1.08 7.96
CA PHE A 250 -8.00 2.36 7.57
C PHE A 250 -8.88 3.48 8.12
N ALA A 251 -8.27 4.49 8.71
CA ALA A 251 -8.95 5.69 9.17
C ALA A 251 -8.04 6.89 9.00
N LEU A 252 -8.62 8.02 8.64
CA LEU A 252 -7.90 9.28 8.64
C LEU A 252 -7.48 9.62 10.07
N PRO A 253 -6.30 10.22 10.27
CA PRO A 253 -5.93 10.75 11.56
C PRO A 253 -6.93 11.85 11.97
N PRO A 254 -7.18 12.03 13.27
CA PRO A 254 -8.06 13.10 13.75
C PRO A 254 -7.54 14.45 13.23
N LYS A 255 -8.44 15.26 12.68
CA LYS A 255 -8.07 16.64 12.29
C LYS A 255 -7.54 17.38 13.50
N PRO A 256 -6.43 18.15 13.37
CA PRO A 256 -5.98 19.01 14.45
C PRO A 256 -7.14 19.91 14.88
N ILE A 257 -7.42 19.97 16.17
CA ILE A 257 -8.37 20.95 16.70
C ILE A 257 -7.68 22.30 16.53
N VAL A 258 -8.05 23.03 15.50
CA VAL A 258 -7.67 24.43 15.36
C VAL A 258 -8.49 25.17 16.42
N ASN A 259 -7.90 25.38 17.59
CA ASN A 259 -8.44 26.35 18.55
C ASN A 259 -8.36 27.71 17.88
N THR A 260 -9.41 28.10 17.19
CA THR A 260 -9.65 29.51 16.85
C THR A 260 -9.92 30.22 18.17
N LEU A 261 -8.87 30.73 18.80
CA LEU A 261 -9.01 31.78 19.77
C LEU A 261 -9.64 32.96 19.01
N SER A 262 -10.96 33.05 19.09
CA SER A 262 -11.68 34.24 18.72
C SER A 262 -11.20 35.34 19.68
N THR A 263 -10.23 36.14 19.25
CA THR A 263 -9.96 37.44 19.88
C THR A 263 -11.21 38.28 19.70
N VAL A 264 -12.02 38.29 20.73
CA VAL A 264 -13.09 39.29 20.87
C VAL A 264 -12.42 40.64 20.96
N VAL A 265 -12.28 41.32 19.83
CA VAL A 265 -11.91 42.74 19.79
C VAL A 265 -13.11 43.50 20.34
N THR A 266 -13.09 43.84 21.62
CA THR A 266 -14.01 44.79 22.21
C THR A 266 -13.75 46.15 21.58
N LYS A 267 -14.55 46.52 20.58
CA LYS A 267 -14.60 47.89 20.06
C LYS A 267 -15.24 48.78 21.12
N THR A 268 -14.46 49.65 21.75
CA THR A 268 -14.93 50.76 22.53
C THR A 268 -15.81 51.68 21.66
N PRO A 269 -17.01 52.10 22.10
CA PRO A 269 -17.86 52.94 21.28
C PRO A 269 -17.27 54.37 21.21
N THR A 270 -16.85 54.76 20.02
CA THR A 270 -16.51 56.16 19.71
C THR A 270 -17.80 56.96 19.54
N LYS A 271 -17.94 58.03 20.31
CA LYS A 271 -19.04 59.01 20.21
C LYS A 271 -19.08 59.62 18.81
N ILE A 272 -20.22 59.44 18.13
CA ILE A 272 -20.49 60.11 16.87
C ILE A 272 -21.15 61.43 17.18
N ASN A 273 -20.48 62.54 16.84
CA ASN A 273 -21.08 63.86 16.76
C ASN A 273 -21.89 63.94 15.45
N SER A 274 -23.17 64.30 15.60
CA SER A 274 -24.09 64.59 14.54
C SER A 274 -23.76 65.89 13.84
N THR A 275 -23.57 65.88 12.50
CA THR A 275 -23.95 66.98 11.63
C THR A 275 -24.55 66.44 10.34
N SER A 276 -25.71 66.94 10.11
CA SER A 276 -26.59 66.72 8.95
C SER A 276 -25.94 67.19 7.63
N THR A 277 -26.16 66.51 6.52
CA THR A 277 -26.68 67.17 5.30
C THR A 277 -27.15 66.14 4.28
N LYS A 278 -28.19 66.51 3.61
CA LYS A 278 -29.09 65.82 2.67
C LYS A 278 -28.49 65.54 1.26
N MET A 279 -29.26 64.74 0.53
CA MET A 279 -29.45 64.67 -0.92
C MET A 279 -28.46 63.77 -1.71
N ALA A 280 -28.84 63.03 -2.70
CA ALA A 280 -30.03 62.68 -3.46
C ALA A 280 -29.68 61.57 -4.41
N MET A 281 -30.59 60.66 -4.57
CA MET A 281 -31.09 59.94 -5.78
C MET A 281 -30.28 59.97 -7.08
N ILE A 282 -30.39 58.80 -7.71
CA ILE A 282 -30.69 58.49 -9.13
C ILE A 282 -29.62 57.57 -9.76
N LEU A 283 -30.07 56.49 -10.10
CA LEU A 283 -30.23 55.44 -11.10
C LEU A 283 -29.48 54.15 -10.80
#